data_e74c03d86e8548f3d61c6801ad49f485
#
_entry.id   e74c03d86e8548f3d61c6801ad49f485
#
_cell.length_a   1.000
_cell.length_b   1.000
_cell.length_c   1.000
_cell.angle_alpha   90.00
_cell.angle_beta   90.00
_cell.angle_gamma   90.00
#
_symmetry.space_group_name_H-M   'P 1'
#
loop_
_entity.id
_entity.type
_entity.pdbx_description
1 polymer ?
#
loop_
_entity_poly.entity_id
_entity_poly.type
_entity_poly.pdbx_seq_one_letter_code
_entity_poly.pdbx_strand_id
1 'polypeptide(L)'
;MAFEEVEKAPEEKQIPKYWKPIQVGDAIEGNIYEFAESTFNGRKQVQINLYCGTDENDEPIMSLLPAHADLKRTYVNLTVGDYIRVEAVDKIQTENMDYPKWIYKVLVDKDRFVEWEDEDDGEYYER
;
A
#
# COMPACT_ATOMS: atom_id res chain seq x y z
N MET A 1 43.96 -10.92 15.45
CA MET A 1 42.76 -10.52 15.67
C MET A 1 42.02 -10.58 14.46
N ALA A 2 40.91 -10.75 14.48
CA ALA A 2 40.15 -10.91 13.37
C ALA A 2 39.06 -9.91 13.32
N PHE A 3 38.68 -9.57 12.16
CA PHE A 3 37.56 -8.71 12.03
C PHE A 3 36.34 -9.56 12.19
N GLU A 4 35.31 -9.00 12.77
CA GLU A 4 34.07 -9.66 12.88
C GLU A 4 33.07 -9.00 12.04
N GLU A 5 32.20 -9.73 11.46
CA GLU A 5 31.17 -9.19 10.64
C GLU A 5 30.10 -8.58 11.52
N VAL A 6 29.71 -7.36 11.22
CA VAL A 6 28.65 -6.72 11.96
C VAL A 6 27.35 -7.12 11.37
N GLU A 7 26.44 -7.61 12.24
CA GLU A 7 25.19 -8.00 11.76
C GLU A 7 24.40 -6.87 11.35
N LYS A 8 23.72 -6.93 10.22
CA LYS A 8 22.88 -5.88 9.77
C LYS A 8 21.58 -5.92 10.45
N ALA A 9 21.04 -4.77 10.67
CA ALA A 9 19.68 -4.71 11.20
C ALA A 9 18.79 -5.35 10.21
N PRO A 10 17.79 -5.99 10.66
CA PRO A 10 16.89 -6.65 9.76
C PRO A 10 16.23 -5.63 8.96
N GLU A 11 15.97 -5.90 7.74
CA GLU A 11 15.40 -4.98 7.06
C GLU A 11 14.09 -4.98 7.06
N GLU A 12 13.55 -5.88 7.50
CA GLU A 12 12.28 -5.97 7.57
C GLU A 12 11.71 -4.86 7.73
N LYS A 13 12.24 -4.17 8.06
CA LYS A 13 11.77 -3.08 8.19
C LYS A 13 10.69 -2.86 7.45
N GLN A 14 9.98 -3.72 7.20
CA GLN A 14 8.80 -3.44 6.69
C GLN A 14 8.86 -2.71 5.44
N ILE A 15 9.61 -3.06 4.51
CA ILE A 15 9.52 -2.56 3.18
C ILE A 15 8.30 -3.17 2.57
N PRO A 16 7.30 -2.40 2.18
CA PRO A 16 6.08 -2.99 1.67
C PRO A 16 6.31 -3.65 0.34
N LYS A 17 5.59 -4.75 0.09
CA LYS A 17 5.65 -5.39 -1.17
C LYS A 17 4.77 -4.65 -2.13
N TYR A 18 5.21 -4.52 -3.36
CA TYR A 18 4.41 -3.82 -4.35
C TYR A 18 3.38 -4.79 -4.93
N TRP A 19 2.11 -4.44 -4.85
CA TRP A 19 1.05 -5.27 -5.38
C TRP A 19 0.57 -4.70 -6.68
N LYS A 20 0.35 -5.53 -7.66
CA LYS A 20 -0.36 -5.12 -8.84
C LYS A 20 -1.03 -6.33 -9.43
N PRO A 21 -2.13 -6.13 -10.16
CA PRO A 21 -2.85 -7.28 -10.69
C PRO A 21 -2.12 -7.93 -11.84
N ILE A 22 -2.33 -9.20 -12.03
CA ILE A 22 -1.80 -9.94 -13.13
C ILE A 22 -2.93 -10.25 -14.10
N GLN A 23 -4.11 -10.44 -13.58
CA GLN A 23 -5.27 -10.75 -14.41
C GLN A 23 -6.51 -10.14 -13.82
N VAL A 24 -7.53 -9.99 -14.64
CA VAL A 24 -8.81 -9.48 -14.19
C VAL A 24 -9.34 -10.43 -13.12
N GLY A 25 -9.84 -9.87 -12.04
CA GLY A 25 -10.31 -10.65 -10.91
C GLY A 25 -9.35 -10.63 -9.75
N ASP A 26 -8.10 -10.23 -9.96
CA ASP A 26 -7.17 -10.17 -8.85
C ASP A 26 -7.60 -9.06 -7.90
N ALA A 27 -7.44 -9.30 -6.63
CA ALA A 27 -7.87 -8.35 -5.62
C ALA A 27 -6.97 -8.40 -4.40
N ILE A 28 -7.00 -7.33 -3.63
CA ILE A 28 -6.26 -7.26 -2.39
C ILE A 28 -7.12 -6.49 -1.40
N GLU A 29 -7.06 -6.84 -0.14
CA GLU A 29 -7.80 -6.09 0.86
C GLU A 29 -6.99 -5.89 2.12
N GLY A 30 -7.28 -4.88 2.84
CA GLY A 30 -6.63 -4.55 4.10
C GLY A 30 -7.01 -3.15 4.55
N ASN A 31 -6.37 -2.71 5.63
CA ASN A 31 -6.63 -1.37 6.14
C ASN A 31 -5.57 -0.40 5.62
N ILE A 32 -5.99 0.79 5.26
CA ILE A 32 -5.05 1.79 4.78
C ILE A 32 -4.17 2.23 5.93
N TYR A 33 -2.87 2.02 5.79
CA TYR A 33 -1.95 2.40 6.82
C TYR A 33 -1.44 3.82 6.58
N GLU A 34 -1.21 4.18 5.36
CA GLU A 34 -0.78 5.53 5.03
C GLU A 34 -0.88 5.78 3.54
N PHE A 35 -0.91 7.05 3.17
CA PHE A 35 -0.79 7.43 1.78
C PHE A 35 0.67 7.84 1.61
N ALA A 36 1.41 7.07 0.87
CA ALA A 36 2.85 7.29 0.73
C ALA A 36 3.12 8.09 -0.53
N GLU A 37 4.07 8.99 -0.46
CA GLU A 37 4.44 9.77 -1.63
C GLU A 37 5.72 9.24 -2.21
N SER A 38 5.82 9.20 -3.50
CA SER A 38 7.05 8.80 -4.16
C SER A 38 7.22 9.67 -5.39
N THR A 39 8.37 9.61 -6.01
CA THR A 39 8.62 10.38 -7.23
C THR A 39 8.99 9.42 -8.33
N PHE A 40 8.36 9.58 -9.48
CA PHE A 40 8.65 8.73 -10.60
C PHE A 40 8.73 9.62 -11.82
N ASN A 41 9.83 9.61 -12.53
CA ASN A 41 10.04 10.42 -13.69
C ASN A 41 9.79 11.90 -13.40
N GLY A 42 10.23 12.35 -12.24
CA GLY A 42 10.10 13.76 -11.87
C GLY A 42 8.73 14.15 -11.38
N ARG A 43 7.79 13.23 -11.31
CA ARG A 43 6.45 13.57 -10.87
C ARG A 43 6.17 12.92 -9.54
N LYS A 44 5.46 13.64 -8.69
CA LYS A 44 5.07 13.09 -7.43
C LYS A 44 3.88 12.20 -7.62
N GLN A 45 3.88 11.08 -6.94
CA GLN A 45 2.77 10.15 -6.98
C GLN A 45 2.40 9.77 -5.59
N VAL A 46 1.14 9.51 -5.35
CA VAL A 46 0.64 9.06 -4.05
C VAL A 46 0.16 7.64 -4.22
N GLN A 47 0.58 6.77 -3.31
CA GLN A 47 0.19 5.38 -3.34
C GLN A 47 -0.30 4.99 -1.97
N ILE A 48 -1.16 4.01 -1.90
CA ILE A 48 -1.67 3.52 -0.64
C ILE A 48 -0.77 2.41 -0.14
N ASN A 49 -0.35 2.52 1.13
CA ASN A 49 0.36 1.46 1.80
C ASN A 49 -0.68 0.74 2.64
N LEU A 50 -0.96 -0.52 2.31
CA LEU A 50 -2.06 -1.24 2.90
C LEU A 50 -1.57 -2.27 3.89
N TYR A 51 -2.20 -2.32 5.06
CA TYR A 51 -1.88 -3.30 6.07
C TYR A 51 -2.76 -4.51 5.84
N CYS A 52 -2.17 -5.64 5.54
CA CYS A 52 -2.91 -6.83 5.16
C CYS A 52 -2.86 -7.93 6.21
N GLY A 53 -2.65 -7.59 7.45
CA GLY A 53 -2.61 -8.58 8.51
C GLY A 53 -1.20 -8.88 8.94
N THR A 54 -0.98 -9.99 9.62
CA THR A 54 0.34 -10.36 10.09
C THR A 54 0.69 -11.73 9.56
N ASP A 55 1.97 -12.02 9.49
CA ASP A 55 2.40 -13.33 9.03
C ASP A 55 2.57 -14.24 10.24
N GLU A 56 3.14 -15.43 10.03
CA GLU A 56 3.22 -16.40 11.09
C GLU A 56 4.14 -15.95 12.20
N ASN A 57 4.98 -14.96 11.98
CA ASN A 57 5.85 -14.47 13.01
C ASN A 57 5.31 -13.19 13.64
N ASP A 58 4.05 -12.90 13.42
CA ASP A 58 3.42 -11.71 13.96
C ASP A 58 3.99 -10.44 13.36
N GLU A 59 4.60 -10.51 12.21
CA GLU A 59 5.11 -9.33 11.56
C GLU A 59 4.06 -8.78 10.62
N PRO A 60 3.90 -7.47 10.52
CA PRO A 60 2.87 -6.92 9.65
C PRO A 60 3.16 -7.17 8.18
N ILE A 61 2.14 -7.48 7.42
CA ILE A 61 2.25 -7.67 5.99
C ILE A 61 1.78 -6.39 5.35
N MET A 62 2.68 -5.69 4.70
CA MET A 62 2.34 -4.41 4.08
C MET A 62 2.40 -4.55 2.58
N SER A 63 1.47 -3.92 1.89
CA SER A 63 1.45 -3.96 0.44
C SER A 63 1.23 -2.57 -0.11
N LEU A 64 2.02 -2.19 -1.09
CA LEU A 64 1.94 -0.88 -1.70
C LEU A 64 1.13 -1.03 -2.98
N LEU A 65 0.07 -0.26 -3.10
CA LEU A 65 -0.80 -0.33 -4.26
C LEU A 65 -0.25 0.53 -5.39
N PRO A 66 -0.59 0.20 -6.62
CA PRO A 66 -0.04 0.94 -7.74
C PRO A 66 -0.62 2.34 -7.86
N ALA A 67 0.10 3.23 -8.50
CA ALA A 67 -0.36 4.59 -8.70
C ALA A 67 -1.04 4.74 -10.05
N HIS A 68 -1.91 3.79 -10.39
CA HIS A 68 -2.62 3.83 -11.66
C HIS A 68 -3.70 4.91 -11.62
N ALA A 69 -3.89 5.60 -12.71
CA ALA A 69 -4.79 6.74 -12.74
C ALA A 69 -6.20 6.41 -12.27
N ASP A 70 -6.70 5.27 -12.69
CA ASP A 70 -8.07 4.90 -12.32
C ASP A 70 -8.18 4.70 -10.82
N LEU A 71 -7.18 4.11 -10.20
CA LEU A 71 -7.21 3.87 -8.78
C LEU A 71 -7.03 5.17 -8.02
N LYS A 72 -6.18 6.06 -8.51
CA LYS A 72 -5.94 7.29 -7.80
C LYS A 72 -7.19 8.16 -7.71
N ARG A 73 -8.12 8.01 -8.62
CA ARG A 73 -9.32 8.82 -8.57
C ARG A 73 -10.20 8.50 -7.37
N THR A 74 -9.99 7.37 -6.74
CA THR A 74 -10.78 7.04 -5.56
C THR A 74 -10.11 7.51 -4.28
N TYR A 75 -8.82 7.88 -4.33
CA TYR A 75 -8.09 8.18 -3.11
C TYR A 75 -8.69 9.36 -2.33
N VAL A 76 -9.30 10.31 -3.03
CA VAL A 76 -9.85 11.46 -2.34
C VAL A 76 -11.02 11.10 -1.44
N ASN A 77 -11.61 9.94 -1.65
CA ASN A 77 -12.73 9.52 -0.83
C ASN A 77 -12.34 8.48 0.20
N LEU A 78 -11.04 8.24 0.37
CA LEU A 78 -10.59 7.23 1.31
C LEU A 78 -9.80 7.90 2.42
N THR A 79 -9.81 7.28 3.59
CA THR A 79 -9.17 7.81 4.77
C THR A 79 -8.25 6.76 5.38
N VAL A 80 -7.16 7.19 5.97
CA VAL A 80 -6.27 6.26 6.66
C VAL A 80 -7.09 5.51 7.70
N GLY A 81 -6.93 4.22 7.75
CA GLY A 81 -7.69 3.35 8.65
C GLY A 81 -8.82 2.61 7.97
N ASP A 82 -9.27 3.10 6.81
CA ASP A 82 -10.37 2.43 6.11
C ASP A 82 -9.96 1.03 5.69
N TYR A 83 -10.88 0.08 5.81
CA TYR A 83 -10.65 -1.27 5.31
C TYR A 83 -11.20 -1.31 3.90
N ILE A 84 -10.36 -1.59 2.94
CA ILE A 84 -10.76 -1.54 1.55
C ILE A 84 -10.43 -2.83 0.83
N ARG A 85 -11.16 -3.11 -0.22
CA ARG A 85 -10.86 -4.20 -1.12
C ARG A 85 -10.72 -3.57 -2.50
N VAL A 86 -9.59 -3.79 -3.13
CA VAL A 86 -9.31 -3.25 -4.45
C VAL A 86 -9.31 -4.41 -5.42
N GLU A 87 -10.15 -4.36 -6.43
CA GLU A 87 -10.27 -5.42 -7.41
C GLU A 87 -9.99 -4.92 -8.78
N ALA A 88 -9.23 -5.64 -9.55
CA ALA A 88 -9.01 -5.32 -10.97
C ALA A 88 -10.18 -5.90 -11.73
N VAL A 89 -11.05 -5.04 -12.24
CA VAL A 89 -12.26 -5.51 -12.88
C VAL A 89 -12.19 -5.49 -14.40
N ASP A 90 -11.22 -4.81 -14.96
CA ASP A 90 -11.09 -4.77 -16.41
C ASP A 90 -9.68 -4.41 -16.80
N LYS A 91 -9.31 -4.73 -18.01
CA LYS A 91 -7.99 -4.46 -18.51
C LYS A 91 -8.14 -4.05 -19.95
N ILE A 92 -7.74 -2.86 -20.29
CA ILE A 92 -7.90 -2.33 -21.62
C ILE A 92 -6.54 -2.23 -22.28
N GLN A 93 -6.41 -2.80 -23.45
CA GLN A 93 -5.16 -2.77 -24.19
C GLN A 93 -5.48 -2.55 -25.65
N THR A 94 -4.91 -1.52 -26.25
CA THR A 94 -5.11 -1.28 -27.66
C THR A 94 -3.75 -1.25 -28.33
N GLU A 95 -3.75 -1.22 -29.66
CA GLU A 95 -2.52 -1.24 -30.39
C GLU A 95 -1.67 -0.04 -30.10
N ASN A 96 -2.25 1.08 -29.73
CA ASN A 96 -1.50 2.27 -29.48
C ASN A 96 -0.98 2.39 -28.06
N MET A 97 -1.24 1.43 -27.21
CA MET A 97 -0.84 1.50 -25.84
C MET A 97 0.36 0.62 -25.58
N ASP A 98 1.37 1.18 -24.89
CA ASP A 98 2.54 0.41 -24.54
C ASP A 98 2.22 -0.53 -23.40
N TYR A 99 1.31 -0.14 -22.53
CA TYR A 99 0.96 -0.95 -21.37
C TYR A 99 -0.54 -0.98 -21.23
N PRO A 100 -1.09 -2.02 -20.65
CA PRO A 100 -2.52 -2.08 -20.46
C PRO A 100 -2.99 -1.07 -19.43
N LYS A 101 -4.22 -0.62 -19.57
CA LYS A 101 -4.82 0.24 -18.59
C LYS A 101 -5.72 -0.61 -17.73
N TRP A 102 -5.45 -0.62 -16.45
CA TRP A 102 -6.25 -1.40 -15.51
C TRP A 102 -7.38 -0.55 -14.96
N ILE A 103 -8.55 -1.15 -14.84
CA ILE A 103 -9.72 -0.51 -14.25
C ILE A 103 -10.00 -1.22 -12.93
N TYR A 104 -10.23 -0.47 -11.90
CA TYR A 104 -10.40 -1.00 -10.56
C TYR A 104 -11.74 -0.67 -9.95
N LYS A 105 -12.16 -1.51 -9.03
CA LYS A 105 -13.31 -1.26 -8.22
C LYS A 105 -12.82 -1.28 -6.80
N VAL A 106 -13.15 -0.27 -6.01
CA VAL A 106 -12.72 -0.18 -4.64
C VAL A 106 -13.93 -0.19 -3.73
N LEU A 107 -13.92 -1.11 -2.77
CA LEU A 107 -15.02 -1.24 -1.82
C LEU A 107 -14.49 -0.89 -0.45
N VAL A 108 -15.30 -0.29 0.38
CA VAL A 108 -14.91 0.10 1.72
C VAL A 108 -15.83 -0.58 2.71
N ASP A 109 -15.27 -1.17 3.76
CA ASP A 109 -16.06 -1.77 4.82
C ASP A 109 -15.84 -0.92 6.06
N LYS A 110 -16.80 -0.06 6.38
CA LYS A 110 -16.65 0.86 7.50
C LYS A 110 -16.65 0.17 8.84
N ASP A 111 -17.16 -1.04 8.91
CA ASP A 111 -17.16 -1.76 10.18
C ASP A 111 -15.79 -2.27 10.54
N ARG A 112 -14.86 -2.25 9.63
CA ARG A 112 -13.53 -2.76 9.89
C ARG A 112 -12.50 -1.62 9.90
N PHE A 113 -12.96 -0.40 10.11
CA PHE A 113 -12.08 0.75 10.19
C PHE A 113 -11.17 0.59 11.40
N VAL A 114 -9.90 0.94 11.26
CA VAL A 114 -8.95 0.87 12.33
C VAL A 114 -8.38 2.26 12.57
N GLU A 115 -8.31 2.67 13.81
CA GLU A 115 -7.70 3.91 14.12
C GLU A 115 -6.29 3.58 14.58
N TRP A 116 -5.28 3.92 13.80
CA TRP A 116 -3.92 3.56 14.14
C TRP A 116 -3.42 4.41 15.28
N GLU A 117 -2.70 3.76 16.20
CA GLU A 117 -2.15 4.50 17.25
C GLU A 117 -0.88 5.11 16.83
N ASP A 118 -0.66 6.37 17.21
CA ASP A 118 0.52 7.02 16.81
C ASP A 118 1.49 6.96 17.92
N GLU A 119 2.45 6.08 17.86
CA GLU A 119 3.28 5.95 18.90
C GLU A 119 4.13 7.06 19.12
N ASP A 120 4.34 7.89 18.20
CA ASP A 120 5.17 8.89 18.43
C ASP A 120 4.67 9.90 19.17
N ASP A 121 3.52 10.00 19.20
CA ASP A 121 3.00 11.00 19.79
C ASP A 121 3.38 11.17 20.99
N GLY A 122 3.38 10.82 21.39
CA GLY A 122 3.60 10.96 22.40
C GLY A 122 4.51 11.54 22.90
N GLU A 123 4.79 11.43 23.03
CA GLU A 123 5.59 11.75 23.53
C GLU A 123 5.99 12.94 23.40
N TYR A 124 6.00 13.25 22.92
CA TYR A 124 6.55 14.27 22.71
C TYR A 124 5.91 15.30 22.86
N TYR A 125 5.20 15.35 22.98
CA TYR A 125 4.67 16.28 23.05
C TYR A 125 4.67 16.91 23.98
N GLU A 126 4.78 16.69 24.36
CA GLU A 126 4.81 17.22 25.07
C GLU A 126 5.36 17.91 25.29
N ARG A 127 5.62 17.83 25.17
CA ARG A 127 6.14 18.37 25.26
C ARG A 127 6.19 19.27 25.35
#